data_26580d61f95a0ea0f142685fb84e315a
#
_entry.id   26580d61f95a0ea0f142685fb84e315a
#
_cell.length_a   1.000
_cell.length_b   1.000
_cell.length_c   1.000
_cell.angle_alpha   90.00
_cell.angle_beta   90.00
_cell.angle_gamma   90.00
#
_symmetry.space_group_name_H-M   'P 1'
#
loop_
_entity.id
_entity.type
_entity.pdbx_description
1 polymer ?
#
loop_
_entity_poly.entity_id
_entity_poly.type
_entity_poly.pdbx_seq_one_letter_code
_entity_poly.pdbx_strand_id
1 'polypeptide(L)'
;SCASNRPNRVHKQVMTQRTQVTLTFDQHEYKTNCMLKVWKNELIVLSVMPVMGIELFRLEATPDQVTIIDKLNRRYTIMTYEEINKLSPRRISYKMLQLLINKAEKEINFDLQAGTHTLQLKANMGQREYNNQKEPQMVNTNKYKQVSLREILPI
;
A
#
# COMPACT_ATOMS: atom_id res chain seq x y z
N SER A 1 12.12 36.77 28.45
CA SER A 1 11.16 35.72 28.12
C SER A 1 11.70 34.88 26.97
N CYS A 2 12.14 33.68 27.26
CA CYS A 2 12.55 32.73 26.24
C CYS A 2 11.30 32.21 25.54
N ALA A 3 10.99 32.76 24.37
CA ALA A 3 10.07 32.12 23.47
C ALA A 3 10.69 30.78 23.06
N SER A 4 10.18 29.67 23.59
CA SER A 4 10.60 28.36 23.13
C SER A 4 10.17 28.20 21.68
N ASN A 5 11.11 28.31 20.75
CA ASN A 5 10.94 27.87 19.38
C ASN A 5 10.78 26.34 19.38
N ARG A 6 9.64 25.85 19.85
CA ARG A 6 9.22 24.50 19.49
C ARG A 6 8.89 24.57 18.01
N PRO A 7 9.56 23.79 17.15
CA PRO A 7 9.16 23.74 15.75
C PRO A 7 7.67 23.41 15.72
N ASN A 8 6.88 24.26 15.08
CA ASN A 8 5.48 23.96 14.82
C ASN A 8 5.45 22.60 14.13
N ARG A 9 4.97 21.56 14.86
CA ARG A 9 4.75 20.27 14.25
C ARG A 9 3.67 20.47 13.20
N VAL A 10 4.09 20.53 11.94
CA VAL A 10 3.17 20.62 10.80
C VAL A 10 2.38 19.33 10.80
N HIS A 11 1.12 19.40 11.22
CA HIS A 11 0.20 18.29 11.08
C HIS A 11 -0.13 18.15 9.60
N LYS A 12 0.26 17.02 9.02
CA LYS A 12 -0.07 16.71 7.62
C LYS A 12 -1.46 16.11 7.55
N GLN A 13 -2.23 16.56 6.56
CA GLN A 13 -3.51 15.96 6.27
C GLN A 13 -3.31 14.55 5.72
N VAL A 14 -4.05 13.60 6.26
CA VAL A 14 -4.12 12.23 5.76
C VAL A 14 -5.53 11.90 5.32
N MET A 15 -5.64 11.29 4.14
CA MET A 15 -6.88 10.66 3.68
C MET A 15 -6.89 9.21 4.17
N THR A 16 -7.97 8.80 4.83
CA THR A 16 -8.18 7.44 5.30
C THR A 16 -9.42 6.86 4.65
N GLN A 17 -9.34 5.63 4.17
CA GLN A 17 -10.43 4.98 3.47
C GLN A 17 -10.43 3.49 3.74
N ARG A 18 -11.55 2.95 4.22
CA ARG A 18 -11.75 1.51 4.30
C ARG A 18 -11.90 0.94 2.90
N THR A 19 -11.27 -0.20 2.66
CA THR A 19 -11.20 -0.81 1.35
C THR A 19 -11.33 -2.33 1.49
N GLN A 20 -12.12 -2.95 0.65
CA GLN A 20 -12.15 -4.40 0.53
C GLN A 20 -11.38 -4.80 -0.72
N VAL A 21 -10.32 -5.58 -0.55
CA VAL A 21 -9.47 -6.04 -1.64
C VAL A 21 -9.79 -7.49 -1.96
N THR A 22 -10.03 -7.75 -3.23
CA THR A 22 -10.18 -9.09 -3.79
C THR A 22 -8.97 -9.39 -4.65
N LEU A 23 -8.26 -10.45 -4.29
CA LEU A 23 -7.11 -10.95 -5.03
C LEU A 23 -7.52 -12.25 -5.71
N THR A 24 -7.39 -12.31 -7.05
CA THR A 24 -7.66 -13.53 -7.82
C THR A 24 -6.37 -14.02 -8.44
N PHE A 25 -6.01 -15.26 -8.12
CA PHE A 25 -4.83 -15.94 -8.60
C PHE A 25 -5.14 -17.39 -8.93
N ASP A 26 -4.84 -17.85 -10.15
CA ASP A 26 -5.09 -19.22 -10.60
C ASP A 26 -6.50 -19.74 -10.24
N GLN A 27 -7.54 -18.94 -10.52
CA GLN A 27 -8.95 -19.24 -10.22
C GLN A 27 -9.30 -19.28 -8.71
N HIS A 28 -8.35 -18.99 -7.84
CA HIS A 28 -8.60 -18.81 -6.41
C HIS A 28 -8.83 -17.32 -6.12
N GLU A 29 -9.86 -17.05 -5.32
CA GLU A 29 -10.25 -15.71 -4.94
C GLU A 29 -10.10 -15.52 -3.43
N TYR A 30 -9.36 -14.49 -3.05
CA TYR A 30 -9.14 -14.10 -1.65
C TYR A 30 -9.69 -12.71 -1.42
N LYS A 31 -10.58 -12.55 -0.45
CA LYS A 31 -11.12 -11.26 -0.03
C LYS A 31 -10.58 -10.90 1.34
N THR A 32 -10.20 -9.64 1.50
CA THR A 32 -9.70 -9.16 2.78
C THR A 32 -10.07 -7.70 3.00
N ASN A 33 -10.25 -7.32 4.26
CA ASN A 33 -10.46 -5.95 4.64
C ASN A 33 -9.12 -5.23 4.75
N CYS A 34 -9.08 -4.02 4.22
CA CYS A 34 -7.90 -3.17 4.22
C CYS A 34 -8.24 -1.76 4.68
N MET A 35 -7.22 -1.06 5.14
CA MET A 35 -7.27 0.37 5.41
C MET A 35 -6.26 1.07 4.50
N LEU A 36 -6.76 1.99 3.68
CA LEU A 36 -5.93 2.83 2.83
C LEU A 36 -5.69 4.17 3.53
N LYS A 37 -4.44 4.60 3.59
CA LYS A 37 -4.05 5.93 4.06
C LYS A 37 -3.16 6.60 3.03
N VAL A 38 -3.44 7.86 2.74
CA VAL A 38 -2.67 8.63 1.75
C VAL A 38 -2.24 9.96 2.36
N TRP A 39 -0.93 10.14 2.42
CA TRP A 39 -0.28 11.43 2.63
C TRP A 39 0.12 11.95 1.25
N LYS A 40 -0.56 12.98 0.79
CA LYS A 40 -0.41 13.50 -0.57
C LYS A 40 1.06 13.75 -0.94
N ASN A 41 1.47 13.20 -2.08
CA ASN A 41 2.83 13.30 -2.65
C ASN A 41 3.95 12.68 -1.81
N GLU A 42 3.62 11.94 -0.75
CA GLU A 42 4.63 11.38 0.15
C GLU A 42 4.52 9.88 0.34
N LEU A 43 3.34 9.39 0.71
CA LEU A 43 3.18 7.99 1.09
C LEU A 43 1.74 7.50 0.89
N ILE A 44 1.63 6.34 0.30
CA ILE A 44 0.39 5.56 0.26
C ILE A 44 0.63 4.29 1.08
N VAL A 45 -0.24 4.04 2.05
CA VAL A 45 -0.20 2.84 2.89
C VAL A 45 -1.47 2.04 2.70
N LEU A 46 -1.33 0.76 2.38
CA LEU A 46 -2.42 -0.20 2.39
C LEU A 46 -2.16 -1.22 3.50
N SER A 47 -2.97 -1.16 4.55
CA SER A 47 -2.92 -2.10 5.68
C SER A 47 -3.90 -3.23 5.45
N VAL A 48 -3.42 -4.45 5.37
CA VAL A 48 -4.25 -5.65 5.21
C VAL A 48 -4.59 -6.21 6.58
N MET A 49 -5.87 -6.14 6.95
CA MET A 49 -6.37 -6.50 8.27
C MET A 49 -7.52 -7.51 8.14
N PRO A 50 -7.23 -8.80 7.88
CA PRO A 50 -8.27 -9.83 7.76
C PRO A 50 -9.09 -9.98 9.04
N VAL A 51 -8.45 -9.80 10.19
CA VAL A 51 -9.06 -9.73 11.50
C VAL A 51 -9.02 -8.29 11.98
N MET A 52 -10.14 -7.77 12.44
CA MET A 52 -10.27 -6.38 12.85
C MET A 52 -9.17 -5.95 13.85
N GLY A 53 -8.45 -4.90 13.51
CA GLY A 53 -7.39 -4.33 14.33
C GLY A 53 -6.03 -5.04 14.23
N ILE A 54 -5.90 -6.13 13.47
CA ILE A 54 -4.64 -6.86 13.32
C ILE A 54 -4.12 -6.72 11.89
N GLU A 55 -3.05 -5.97 11.73
CA GLU A 55 -2.35 -5.84 10.44
C GLU A 55 -1.42 -7.04 10.22
N LEU A 56 -1.69 -7.83 9.20
CA LEU A 56 -0.86 -8.99 8.81
C LEU A 56 0.08 -8.68 7.65
N PHE A 57 -0.36 -7.84 6.73
CA PHE A 57 0.44 -7.35 5.61
C PHE A 57 0.29 -5.85 5.49
N ARG A 58 1.33 -5.22 4.99
CA ARG A 58 1.33 -3.78 4.76
C ARG A 58 2.07 -3.46 3.47
N LEU A 59 1.48 -2.63 2.63
CA LEU A 59 2.11 -2.08 1.45
C LEU A 59 2.38 -0.60 1.70
N GLU A 60 3.61 -0.17 1.47
CA GLU A 60 4.04 1.22 1.57
C GLU A 60 4.57 1.69 0.22
N ALA A 61 3.89 2.63 -0.42
CA ALA A 61 4.34 3.22 -1.68
C ALA A 61 4.80 4.65 -1.46
N THR A 62 6.06 4.90 -1.75
CA THR A 62 6.66 6.24 -1.82
C THR A 62 6.83 6.64 -3.29
N PRO A 63 7.21 7.88 -3.61
CA PRO A 63 7.56 8.26 -4.99
C PRO A 63 8.68 7.43 -5.62
N ASP A 64 9.53 6.79 -4.81
CA ASP A 64 10.71 6.07 -5.27
C ASP A 64 10.53 4.55 -5.37
N GLN A 65 9.74 3.98 -4.48
CA GLN A 65 9.66 2.52 -4.36
C GLN A 65 8.39 2.06 -3.64
N VAL A 66 8.12 0.77 -3.77
CA VAL A 66 7.05 0.08 -3.04
C VAL A 66 7.66 -0.98 -2.14
N THR A 67 7.28 -0.98 -0.87
CA THR A 67 7.67 -2.00 0.10
C THR A 67 6.46 -2.83 0.47
N ILE A 68 6.58 -4.15 0.36
CA ILE A 68 5.56 -5.10 0.82
C ILE A 68 6.09 -5.77 2.07
N ILE A 69 5.35 -5.66 3.15
CA ILE A 69 5.76 -6.16 4.47
C ILE A 69 4.81 -7.27 4.89
N ASP A 70 5.36 -8.45 5.10
CA ASP A 70 4.70 -9.62 5.66
C ASP A 70 5.01 -9.67 7.17
N LYS A 71 4.09 -9.17 7.98
CA LYS A 71 4.27 -9.16 9.45
C LYS A 71 4.12 -10.53 10.07
N LEU A 72 3.37 -11.41 9.42
CA LEU A 72 3.15 -12.76 9.90
C LEU A 72 4.44 -13.58 9.91
N ASN A 73 5.24 -13.50 8.84
CA ASN A 73 6.49 -14.23 8.69
C ASN A 73 7.74 -13.36 8.88
N ARG A 74 7.57 -12.11 9.28
CA ARG A 74 8.65 -11.13 9.52
C ARG A 74 9.62 -11.01 8.36
N ARG A 75 9.07 -10.77 7.18
CA ARG A 75 9.84 -10.57 5.94
C ARG A 75 9.27 -9.42 5.14
N TYR A 76 10.07 -8.86 4.25
CA TYR A 76 9.65 -7.77 3.37
C TYR A 76 10.36 -7.85 2.03
N THR A 77 9.78 -7.20 1.04
CA THR A 77 10.41 -6.99 -0.27
C THR A 77 10.28 -5.52 -0.67
N ILE A 78 11.30 -5.01 -1.33
CA ILE A 78 11.32 -3.66 -1.89
C ILE A 78 11.37 -3.77 -3.41
N MET A 79 10.49 -3.04 -4.08
CA MET A 79 10.42 -2.99 -5.54
C MET A 79 10.49 -1.56 -6.02
N THR A 80 11.34 -1.29 -7.00
CA THR A 80 11.29 -0.04 -7.76
C THR A 80 10.11 -0.05 -8.71
N TYR A 81 9.67 1.13 -9.15
CA TYR A 81 8.61 1.20 -10.16
C TYR A 81 9.04 0.60 -11.51
N GLU A 82 10.32 0.63 -11.82
CA GLU A 82 10.87 -0.06 -12.98
C GLU A 82 10.68 -1.57 -12.91
N GLU A 83 10.96 -2.17 -11.75
CA GLU A 83 10.72 -3.61 -11.52
C GLU A 83 9.23 -3.96 -11.58
N ILE A 84 8.36 -3.14 -10.99
CA ILE A 84 6.91 -3.33 -11.03
C ILE A 84 6.40 -3.27 -12.47
N ASN A 85 6.91 -2.34 -13.28
CA ASN A 85 6.50 -2.16 -14.66
C ASN A 85 6.89 -3.33 -15.57
N LYS A 86 7.88 -4.13 -15.20
CA LYS A 86 8.19 -5.39 -15.89
C LYS A 86 7.11 -6.46 -15.67
N LEU A 87 6.33 -6.36 -14.60
CA LEU A 87 5.28 -7.31 -14.24
C LEU A 87 3.88 -6.80 -14.62
N SER A 88 3.75 -5.53 -14.92
CA SER A 88 2.46 -4.89 -15.18
C SER A 88 2.23 -4.68 -16.68
N PRO A 89 1.03 -4.99 -17.21
CA PRO A 89 0.67 -4.65 -18.59
C PRO A 89 0.48 -3.14 -18.81
N ARG A 90 0.33 -2.38 -17.73
CA ARG A 90 0.22 -0.92 -17.74
C ARG A 90 1.39 -0.30 -17.00
N ARG A 91 1.83 0.86 -17.46
CA ARG A 91 2.88 1.61 -16.75
C ARG A 91 2.36 2.14 -15.42
N ILE A 92 3.02 1.75 -14.32
CA ILE A 92 2.69 2.16 -12.96
C ILE A 92 3.76 3.13 -12.47
N SER A 93 3.31 4.25 -11.88
CA SER A 93 4.13 5.20 -11.16
C SER A 93 3.41 5.62 -9.88
N TYR A 94 4.12 6.22 -8.94
CA TYR A 94 3.49 6.78 -7.73
C TYR A 94 2.41 7.81 -8.07
N LYS A 95 2.70 8.71 -9.00
CA LYS A 95 1.75 9.72 -9.46
C LYS A 95 0.48 9.11 -10.03
N MET A 96 0.62 8.04 -10.83
CA MET A 96 -0.52 7.32 -11.39
C MET A 96 -1.35 6.65 -10.30
N LEU A 97 -0.72 5.99 -9.32
CA LEU A 97 -1.41 5.38 -8.19
C LEU A 97 -2.21 6.41 -7.41
N GLN A 98 -1.61 7.57 -7.13
CA GLN A 98 -2.27 8.65 -6.41
C GLN A 98 -3.46 9.22 -7.19
N LEU A 99 -3.32 9.38 -8.50
CA LEU A 99 -4.42 9.84 -9.37
C LEU A 99 -5.56 8.83 -9.42
N LEU A 100 -5.26 7.54 -9.53
CA LEU A 100 -6.27 6.48 -9.53
C LEU A 100 -7.05 6.45 -8.23
N ILE A 101 -6.37 6.54 -7.09
CA ILE A 101 -7.01 6.60 -5.77
C ILE A 101 -7.90 7.83 -5.67
N ASN A 102 -7.43 9.00 -6.11
CA ASN A 102 -8.20 10.24 -6.05
C ASN A 102 -9.46 10.20 -6.94
N LYS A 103 -9.38 9.55 -8.10
CA LYS A 103 -10.50 9.44 -9.05
C LYS A 103 -11.45 8.29 -8.74
N ALA A 104 -11.01 7.27 -8.01
CA ALA A 104 -11.79 6.09 -7.74
C ALA A 104 -12.95 6.43 -6.79
N GLU A 105 -14.16 6.41 -7.30
CA GLU A 105 -15.35 6.58 -6.48
C GLU A 105 -15.74 5.29 -5.77
N LYS A 106 -15.65 4.15 -6.45
CA LYS A 106 -16.13 2.85 -5.94
C LYS A 106 -15.16 1.70 -6.10
N GLU A 107 -14.36 1.66 -7.17
CA GLU A 107 -13.58 0.49 -7.52
C GLU A 107 -12.29 0.83 -8.24
N ILE A 108 -11.22 0.09 -7.90
CA ILE A 108 -9.93 0.09 -8.63
C ILE A 108 -9.62 -1.34 -9.04
N ASN A 109 -9.16 -1.54 -10.29
CA ASN A 109 -8.73 -2.83 -10.80
C ASN A 109 -7.30 -2.77 -11.28
N PHE A 110 -6.50 -3.77 -10.90
CA PHE A 110 -5.14 -3.97 -11.38
C PHE A 110 -4.93 -5.41 -11.83
N ASP A 111 -4.20 -5.57 -12.94
CA ASP A 111 -3.71 -6.86 -13.40
C ASP A 111 -2.19 -6.87 -13.39
N LEU A 112 -1.60 -7.92 -12.80
CA LEU A 112 -0.18 -8.19 -12.85
C LEU A 112 0.05 -9.54 -13.52
N GLN A 113 1.06 -9.62 -14.40
CA GLN A 113 1.45 -10.86 -15.06
C GLN A 113 2.86 -11.25 -14.67
N ALA A 114 3.03 -12.47 -14.21
CA ALA A 114 4.33 -13.08 -13.92
C ALA A 114 4.42 -14.42 -14.66
N GLY A 115 5.10 -14.43 -15.81
CA GLY A 115 5.16 -15.59 -16.69
C GLY A 115 3.78 -15.95 -17.23
N THR A 116 3.32 -17.16 -16.96
CA THR A 116 1.98 -17.66 -17.36
C THR A 116 0.89 -17.34 -16.31
N HIS A 117 1.28 -16.79 -15.16
CA HIS A 117 0.35 -16.49 -14.08
C HIS A 117 -0.19 -15.06 -14.17
N THR A 118 -1.49 -14.91 -14.02
CA THR A 118 -2.15 -13.61 -13.94
C THR A 118 -2.67 -13.40 -12.53
N LEU A 119 -2.30 -12.28 -11.93
CA LEU A 119 -2.81 -11.83 -10.65
C LEU A 119 -3.76 -10.66 -10.90
N GLN A 120 -5.01 -10.80 -10.50
CA GLN A 120 -6.00 -9.72 -10.58
C GLN A 120 -6.27 -9.17 -9.20
N LEU A 121 -6.21 -7.88 -9.05
CA LEU A 121 -6.51 -7.18 -7.81
C LEU A 121 -7.68 -6.22 -8.05
N LYS A 122 -8.72 -6.36 -7.24
CA LYS A 122 -9.89 -5.48 -7.24
C LYS A 122 -10.05 -4.86 -5.87
N ALA A 123 -10.09 -3.55 -5.80
CA ALA A 123 -10.31 -2.82 -4.56
C ALA A 123 -11.66 -2.11 -4.59
N ASN A 124 -12.55 -2.48 -3.69
CA ASN A 124 -13.80 -1.77 -3.46
C ASN A 124 -13.60 -0.69 -2.41
N MET A 125 -13.80 0.55 -2.79
CA MET A 125 -13.47 1.73 -2.01
C MET A 125 -14.67 2.17 -1.16
N GLY A 126 -14.46 2.29 0.14
CA GLY A 126 -15.43 2.83 1.08
C GLY A 126 -15.41 4.36 1.15
N GLN A 127 -15.99 4.90 2.20
CA GLN A 127 -16.06 6.34 2.44
C GLN A 127 -14.69 6.91 2.81
N ARG A 128 -14.37 8.10 2.29
CA ARG A 128 -13.14 8.83 2.60
C ARG A 128 -13.31 9.69 3.84
N GLU A 129 -12.26 9.69 4.67
CA GLU A 129 -12.13 10.57 5.82
C GLU A 129 -10.81 11.33 5.73
N TYR A 130 -10.83 12.60 6.10
CA TYR A 130 -9.66 13.47 6.08
C TYR A 130 -9.38 13.95 7.50
N ASN A 131 -8.20 13.64 7.99
CA ASN A 131 -7.77 13.99 9.34
C ASN A 131 -6.37 14.61 9.32
N ASN A 132 -6.08 15.44 10.31
CA ASN A 132 -4.73 15.90 10.57
C ASN A 132 -4.04 14.87 11.45
N GLN A 133 -3.02 14.21 10.92
CA GLN A 133 -2.22 13.24 11.66
C GLN A 133 -0.76 13.68 11.72
N LYS A 134 -0.02 13.07 12.64
CA LYS A 134 1.44 13.18 12.68
C LYS A 134 2.02 12.66 11.37
N GLU A 135 3.30 12.96 11.13
CA GLU A 135 4.04 12.43 9.98
C GLU A 135 3.83 10.94 9.79
N PRO A 136 3.78 10.48 8.54
CA PRO A 136 3.61 9.06 8.24
C PRO A 136 4.75 8.25 8.84
N GLN A 137 4.40 7.19 9.56
CA GLN A 137 5.38 6.27 10.12
C GLN A 137 5.47 5.03 9.24
N MET A 138 6.67 4.79 8.72
CA MET A 138 6.99 3.57 8.02
C MET A 138 7.38 2.47 9.02
N VAL A 139 7.12 1.22 8.66
CA VAL A 139 7.52 0.08 9.50
C VAL A 139 9.04 -0.01 9.56
N ASN A 140 9.56 -0.18 10.77
CA ASN A 140 10.99 -0.48 10.95
C ASN A 140 11.25 -1.94 10.57
N THR A 141 11.93 -2.16 9.45
CA THR A 141 12.22 -3.48 8.91
C THR A 141 13.54 -4.10 9.41
N ASN A 142 14.23 -3.48 10.37
CA ASN A 142 15.54 -3.94 10.86
C ASN A 142 15.52 -5.37 11.42
N LYS A 143 14.38 -5.80 11.97
CA LYS A 143 14.19 -7.17 12.49
C LYS A 143 13.54 -8.11 11.49
N TYR A 144 13.34 -7.68 10.26
CA TYR A 144 12.69 -8.43 9.20
C TYR A 144 13.72 -8.90 8.18
N LYS A 145 13.48 -10.05 7.56
CA LYS A 145 14.31 -10.56 6.48
C LYS A 145 13.85 -9.99 5.14
N GLN A 146 14.76 -9.42 4.38
CA GLN A 146 14.49 -9.02 3.00
C GLN A 146 14.49 -10.25 2.10
N VAL A 147 13.42 -10.38 1.29
CA VAL A 147 13.19 -11.51 0.39
C VAL A 147 12.75 -11.02 -0.99
N SER A 148 12.69 -11.91 -1.96
CA SER A 148 12.14 -11.61 -3.28
C SER A 148 10.60 -11.60 -3.24
N LEU A 149 9.98 -10.95 -4.22
CA LEU A 149 8.51 -10.91 -4.34
C LEU A 149 7.90 -12.32 -4.41
N ARG A 150 8.57 -13.27 -5.07
CA ARG A 150 8.10 -14.66 -5.21
C ARG A 150 7.97 -15.39 -3.88
N GLU A 151 8.75 -15.01 -2.87
CA GLU A 151 8.68 -15.62 -1.54
C GLU A 151 7.46 -15.11 -0.75
N ILE A 152 6.97 -13.90 -1.05
CA ILE A 152 5.80 -13.30 -0.40
C ILE A 152 4.52 -13.61 -1.16
N LEU A 153 4.54 -13.48 -2.48
CA LEU A 153 3.40 -13.76 -3.34
C LEU A 153 3.65 -15.06 -4.12
N PRO A 154 2.69 -15.99 -4.13
CA PRO A 154 2.83 -17.28 -4.82
C PRO A 154 2.65 -17.13 -6.34
N ILE A 155 3.52 -16.35 -6.95
CA ILE A 155 3.52 -16.08 -8.40
C ILE A 155 4.67 -16.76 -9.13
#